data_6673fbe0fe09d605edeef59dca2aecac
#
_entry.id   6673fbe0fe09d605edeef59dca2aecac
#
_cell.length_a   1.000
_cell.length_b   1.000
_cell.length_c   1.000
_cell.angle_alpha   90.00
_cell.angle_beta   90.00
_cell.angle_gamma   90.00
#
_symmetry.space_group_name_H-M   'P 1'
#
loop_
_entity.id
_entity.type
_entity.pdbx_description
1 polymer ?
#
loop_
_entity_poly.entity_id
_entity_poly.type
_entity_poly.pdbx_seq_one_letter_code
_entity_poly.pdbx_strand_id
1 'polypeptide(L)'
;AEWEYACRAGTTTPFNFGDTITTEVANYDGDYTYGNSPKGKNRRTTAAVGQLNNANAYGLSDMHGNVYEWCQDHWHDNYEGAPTDGTAWIEGGNDDLRVIRGGSCDDYPRFCRSAYRLDDSPDFRSYDAGFRVSCSAPRALQ
;
A
#
# COMPACT_ATOMS: atom_id res chain seq x y z
N ALA A 1 4.40 -2.22 -9.32
CA ALA A 1 3.19 -2.78 -9.99
C ALA A 1 2.59 -3.94 -9.20
N GLU A 2 3.37 -4.91 -8.75
CA GLU A 2 2.89 -6.12 -8.05
C GLU A 2 2.07 -5.79 -6.79
N TRP A 3 2.58 -4.88 -5.95
CA TRP A 3 1.88 -4.45 -4.73
C TRP A 3 0.47 -3.88 -5.04
N GLU A 4 0.35 -2.99 -6.03
CA GLU A 4 -0.93 -2.40 -6.39
C GLU A 4 -1.90 -3.42 -6.99
N TYR A 5 -1.41 -4.33 -7.83
CA TYR A 5 -2.20 -5.44 -8.33
C TYR A 5 -2.76 -6.31 -7.19
N ALA A 6 -1.91 -6.66 -6.23
CA ALA A 6 -2.31 -7.42 -5.04
C ALA A 6 -3.30 -6.65 -4.15
N CYS A 7 -3.06 -5.34 -3.95
CA CYS A 7 -3.94 -4.46 -3.19
C CYS A 7 -5.33 -4.38 -3.82
N ARG A 8 -5.40 -4.14 -5.13
CA ARG A 8 -6.67 -4.00 -5.85
C ARG A 8 -7.48 -5.29 -5.90
N ALA A 9 -6.84 -6.43 -6.00
CA ALA A 9 -7.51 -7.73 -6.10
C ALA A 9 -8.67 -7.73 -7.11
N GLY A 10 -8.47 -7.10 -8.29
CA GLY A 10 -9.44 -6.98 -9.37
C GLY A 10 -10.33 -5.73 -9.33
N THR A 11 -10.25 -4.88 -8.32
CA THR A 11 -11.02 -3.62 -8.27
C THR A 11 -10.33 -2.48 -9.01
N THR A 12 -11.12 -1.48 -9.43
CA THR A 12 -10.65 -0.25 -10.06
C THR A 12 -10.86 0.99 -9.18
N THR A 13 -11.55 0.82 -8.06
CA THR A 13 -11.86 1.88 -7.08
C THR A 13 -10.61 2.34 -6.32
N PRO A 14 -10.64 3.48 -5.63
CA PRO A 14 -9.52 3.96 -4.82
C PRO A 14 -9.05 2.95 -3.77
N PHE A 15 -9.95 2.17 -3.19
CA PHE A 15 -9.69 1.13 -2.22
C PHE A 15 -10.27 -0.20 -2.70
N ASN A 16 -9.75 -1.33 -2.23
CA ASN A 16 -10.25 -2.65 -2.63
C ASN A 16 -11.70 -2.93 -2.19
N PHE A 17 -12.21 -2.17 -1.25
CA PHE A 17 -13.58 -2.25 -0.75
C PHE A 17 -14.50 -1.11 -1.26
N GLY A 18 -14.06 -0.28 -2.21
CA GLY A 18 -14.90 0.71 -2.88
C GLY A 18 -14.30 2.12 -2.95
N ASP A 19 -15.20 3.11 -3.07
CA ASP A 19 -14.83 4.51 -3.31
C ASP A 19 -14.46 5.28 -2.03
N THR A 20 -14.79 4.75 -0.88
CA THR A 20 -14.55 5.38 0.43
C THR A 20 -13.83 4.43 1.37
N ILE A 21 -13.31 4.95 2.47
CA ILE A 21 -12.61 4.19 3.51
C ILE A 21 -13.14 4.59 4.88
N THR A 22 -13.24 3.62 5.79
CA THR A 22 -13.62 3.86 7.20
C THR A 22 -12.65 3.18 8.15
N THR A 23 -12.60 3.65 9.39
CA THR A 23 -11.73 3.07 10.41
C THR A 23 -12.19 1.71 10.93
N GLU A 24 -13.33 1.22 10.47
CA GLU A 24 -13.80 -0.15 10.72
C GLU A 24 -13.05 -1.18 9.88
N VAL A 25 -12.61 -0.76 8.67
CA VAL A 25 -11.94 -1.65 7.70
C VAL A 25 -10.48 -1.29 7.43
N ALA A 26 -9.97 -0.17 7.98
CA ALA A 26 -8.59 0.23 7.80
C ALA A 26 -8.07 1.01 9.01
N ASN A 27 -6.77 0.95 9.26
CA ASN A 27 -6.12 1.67 10.34
C ASN A 27 -5.36 2.88 9.78
N TYR A 28 -5.95 4.05 9.93
CA TYR A 28 -5.40 5.36 9.48
C TYR A 28 -5.83 6.45 10.47
N ASP A 29 -5.41 7.71 10.27
CA ASP A 29 -5.87 8.84 11.09
C ASP A 29 -7.36 9.11 10.84
N GLY A 30 -8.20 8.54 11.70
CA GLY A 30 -9.66 8.64 11.62
C GLY A 30 -10.23 10.03 11.92
N ASP A 31 -9.40 11.01 12.30
CA ASP A 31 -9.82 12.42 12.44
C ASP A 31 -10.07 13.06 11.06
N TYR A 32 -9.62 12.43 9.97
CA TYR A 32 -9.78 12.87 8.59
C TYR A 32 -10.67 11.92 7.79
N THR A 33 -11.28 12.45 6.72
CA THR A 33 -12.23 11.74 5.86
C THR A 33 -11.73 11.64 4.43
N TYR A 34 -12.26 10.67 3.68
CA TYR A 34 -12.07 10.55 2.23
C TYR A 34 -13.44 10.54 1.53
N GLY A 35 -13.66 11.53 0.66
CA GLY A 35 -14.98 11.70 0.03
C GLY A 35 -16.06 11.90 1.09
N ASN A 36 -17.11 11.09 1.01
CA ASN A 36 -18.25 11.15 1.91
C ASN A 36 -18.12 10.20 3.13
N SER A 37 -16.93 9.64 3.38
CA SER A 37 -16.75 8.78 4.56
C SER A 37 -16.90 9.58 5.86
N PRO A 38 -17.43 8.97 6.92
CA PRO A 38 -17.48 9.62 8.22
C PRO A 38 -16.09 9.66 8.86
N LYS A 39 -15.89 10.55 9.82
CA LYS A 39 -14.78 10.45 10.76
C LYS A 39 -14.93 9.18 11.59
N GLY A 40 -13.80 8.64 12.04
CA GLY A 40 -13.76 7.40 12.81
C GLY A 40 -12.72 7.45 13.92
N LYS A 41 -12.34 6.27 14.40
CA LYS A 41 -11.38 6.14 15.49
C LYS A 41 -9.95 6.37 14.98
N ASN A 42 -9.26 7.38 15.50
CA ASN A 42 -7.82 7.52 15.36
C ASN A 42 -7.15 6.65 16.44
N ARG A 43 -6.50 5.56 16.05
CA ARG A 43 -5.86 4.60 16.98
C ARG A 43 -4.48 5.06 17.43
N ARG A 44 -3.78 5.85 16.60
CA ARG A 44 -2.42 6.37 16.86
C ARG A 44 -1.40 5.26 17.18
N THR A 45 -1.63 4.08 16.67
CA THR A 45 -0.76 2.91 16.82
C THR A 45 -1.12 1.88 15.78
N THR A 46 -0.19 1.01 15.46
CA THR A 46 -0.43 -0.13 14.59
C THR A 46 -1.43 -1.13 15.21
N ALA A 47 -2.13 -1.85 14.38
CA ALA A 47 -3.03 -2.93 14.76
C ALA A 47 -2.40 -4.29 14.42
N ALA A 48 -2.82 -5.33 15.11
CA ALA A 48 -2.41 -6.69 14.74
C ALA A 48 -2.91 -7.03 13.33
N VAL A 49 -2.11 -7.76 12.56
CA VAL A 49 -2.45 -8.17 11.19
C VAL A 49 -3.80 -8.87 11.15
N GLY A 50 -4.68 -8.45 10.26
CA GLY A 50 -6.00 -9.03 10.06
C GLY A 50 -7.02 -8.72 11.18
N GLN A 51 -6.68 -7.91 12.16
CA GLN A 51 -7.59 -7.55 13.27
C GLN A 51 -8.90 -6.91 12.80
N LEU A 52 -8.86 -6.21 11.65
CA LEU A 52 -10.02 -5.50 11.12
C LEU A 52 -10.86 -6.34 10.15
N ASN A 53 -10.54 -7.63 9.95
CA ASN A 53 -11.25 -8.54 9.03
C ASN A 53 -11.44 -7.94 7.62
N ASN A 54 -10.40 -7.32 7.09
CA ASN A 54 -10.40 -6.50 5.88
C ASN A 54 -9.72 -7.18 4.69
N ALA A 55 -9.62 -8.52 4.69
CA ALA A 55 -8.99 -9.25 3.61
C ALA A 55 -9.67 -8.96 2.27
N ASN A 56 -8.87 -8.65 1.24
CA ASN A 56 -9.35 -8.45 -0.11
C ASN A 56 -9.70 -9.79 -0.80
N ALA A 57 -10.12 -9.75 -2.07
CA ALA A 57 -10.50 -10.95 -2.82
C ALA A 57 -9.36 -11.96 -3.03
N TYR A 58 -8.10 -11.56 -2.82
CA TYR A 58 -6.94 -12.45 -2.83
C TYR A 58 -6.55 -12.95 -1.43
N GLY A 59 -7.34 -12.64 -0.40
CA GLY A 59 -7.08 -13.04 0.98
C GLY A 59 -6.02 -12.21 1.70
N LEU A 60 -5.63 -11.05 1.16
CA LEU A 60 -4.62 -10.18 1.73
C LEU A 60 -5.28 -9.14 2.64
N SER A 61 -4.87 -9.12 3.92
CA SER A 61 -5.32 -8.14 4.90
C SER A 61 -4.42 -6.91 4.94
N ASP A 62 -4.99 -5.79 5.45
CA ASP A 62 -4.28 -4.56 5.80
C ASP A 62 -3.53 -3.89 4.63
N MET A 63 -4.08 -4.03 3.40
CA MET A 63 -3.52 -3.39 2.21
C MET A 63 -3.73 -1.86 2.18
N HIS A 64 -4.52 -1.31 3.10
CA HIS A 64 -4.84 0.12 3.23
C HIS A 64 -4.64 0.57 4.67
N GLY A 65 -3.57 1.35 4.92
CA GLY A 65 -3.19 1.83 6.24
C GLY A 65 -2.40 0.81 7.06
N ASN A 66 -2.36 0.99 8.34
CA ASN A 66 -1.61 0.26 9.35
C ASN A 66 -0.11 0.58 9.32
N VAL A 67 0.62 0.07 8.33
CA VAL A 67 2.04 0.41 8.10
C VAL A 67 2.29 0.63 6.62
N TYR A 68 3.20 1.54 6.28
CA TYR A 68 3.76 1.58 4.94
C TYR A 68 4.49 0.29 4.64
N GLU A 69 4.38 -0.19 3.41
CA GLU A 69 5.06 -1.40 2.94
C GLU A 69 6.13 -1.06 1.91
N TRP A 70 7.37 -1.44 2.18
CA TRP A 70 8.49 -1.26 1.29
C TRP A 70 8.32 -2.06 0.00
N CYS A 71 8.60 -1.41 -1.13
CA CYS A 71 8.73 -2.05 -2.43
C CYS A 71 10.20 -2.07 -2.87
N GLN A 72 10.53 -3.00 -3.76
CA GLN A 72 11.86 -3.11 -4.34
C GLN A 72 12.16 -1.97 -5.34
N ASP A 73 11.09 -1.37 -5.90
CA ASP A 73 11.18 -0.33 -6.94
C ASP A 73 11.94 0.90 -6.44
N HIS A 74 12.80 1.46 -7.28
CA HIS A 74 13.35 2.80 -7.12
C HIS A 74 12.26 3.85 -7.34
N TRP A 75 12.46 5.06 -6.83
CA TRP A 75 11.54 6.15 -7.11
C TRP A 75 11.68 6.66 -8.54
N HIS A 76 10.55 6.84 -9.22
CA HIS A 76 10.43 7.48 -10.51
C HIS A 76 9.29 8.50 -10.46
N ASP A 77 9.50 9.71 -11.00
CA ASP A 77 8.52 10.79 -10.91
C ASP A 77 7.23 10.52 -11.71
N ASN A 78 7.31 9.66 -12.71
CA ASN A 78 6.19 9.27 -13.56
C ASN A 78 6.29 7.79 -13.95
N TYR A 79 5.45 7.31 -14.85
CA TYR A 79 5.41 5.92 -15.31
C TYR A 79 5.97 5.74 -16.75
N GLU A 80 6.63 6.76 -17.31
CA GLU A 80 7.24 6.65 -18.63
C GLU A 80 8.40 5.64 -18.59
N GLY A 81 8.30 4.61 -19.44
CA GLY A 81 9.26 3.51 -19.45
C GLY A 81 9.09 2.45 -18.35
N ALA A 82 8.00 2.50 -17.58
CA ALA A 82 7.76 1.51 -16.54
C ALA A 82 7.67 0.08 -17.11
N PRO A 83 8.23 -0.95 -16.43
CA PRO A 83 8.07 -2.34 -16.82
C PRO A 83 6.60 -2.74 -16.89
N THR A 84 6.22 -3.51 -17.92
CA THR A 84 4.84 -3.99 -18.12
C THR A 84 4.67 -5.46 -17.74
N ASP A 85 5.74 -6.14 -17.36
CA ASP A 85 5.79 -7.56 -17.04
C ASP A 85 5.70 -7.86 -15.53
N GLY A 86 5.55 -6.81 -14.70
CA GLY A 86 5.45 -6.92 -13.25
C GLY A 86 6.79 -6.98 -12.52
N THR A 87 7.92 -6.92 -13.22
CA THR A 87 9.24 -6.85 -12.57
C THR A 87 9.41 -5.54 -11.80
N ALA A 88 10.25 -5.56 -10.78
CA ALA A 88 10.61 -4.35 -10.04
C ALA A 88 11.33 -3.34 -10.95
N TRP A 89 10.93 -2.08 -10.85
CA TRP A 89 11.50 -0.99 -11.64
C TRP A 89 12.70 -0.38 -10.92
N ILE A 90 13.88 -0.91 -11.19
CA ILE A 90 15.13 -0.56 -10.52
C ILE A 90 16.11 0.22 -11.39
N GLU A 91 15.81 0.43 -12.69
CA GLU A 91 16.68 1.14 -13.62
C GLU A 91 16.14 2.54 -13.94
N GLY A 92 17.02 3.53 -14.07
CA GLY A 92 16.69 4.89 -14.54
C GLY A 92 15.94 5.77 -13.53
N GLY A 93 15.71 5.28 -12.31
CA GLY A 93 15.10 6.04 -11.21
C GLY A 93 16.11 6.64 -10.25
N ASN A 94 15.61 7.23 -9.18
CA ASN A 94 16.43 7.64 -8.05
C ASN A 94 16.75 6.42 -7.17
N ASP A 95 17.98 5.94 -7.19
CA ASP A 95 18.43 4.75 -6.45
C ASP A 95 18.69 5.01 -4.95
N ASP A 96 18.69 6.28 -4.52
CA ASP A 96 18.71 6.65 -3.10
C ASP A 96 17.34 6.54 -2.44
N LEU A 97 16.27 6.34 -3.23
CA LEU A 97 14.90 6.29 -2.74
C LEU A 97 14.20 4.99 -3.15
N ARG A 98 13.38 4.47 -2.26
CA ARG A 98 12.53 3.30 -2.51
C ARG A 98 11.06 3.68 -2.41
N VAL A 99 10.26 3.05 -3.24
CA VAL A 99 8.81 3.20 -3.17
C VAL A 99 8.28 2.54 -1.91
N ILE A 100 7.41 3.26 -1.19
CA ILE A 100 6.58 2.72 -0.11
C ILE A 100 5.10 2.88 -0.45
N ARG A 101 4.28 1.97 0.03
CA ARG A 101 2.88 1.83 -0.37
C ARG A 101 1.98 1.59 0.82
N GLY A 102 0.67 1.80 0.64
CA GLY A 102 -0.38 1.41 1.58
C GLY A 102 -0.83 2.50 2.53
N GLY A 103 0.00 3.47 2.84
CA GLY A 103 -0.25 4.42 3.93
C GLY A 103 -0.04 3.77 5.30
N SER A 104 -0.19 4.53 6.36
CA SER A 104 0.04 4.09 7.74
C SER A 104 -1.11 4.44 8.67
N CYS A 105 -0.98 4.03 9.94
CA CYS A 105 -1.95 4.34 11.00
C CYS A 105 -2.03 5.85 11.35
N ASP A 106 -1.01 6.62 11.01
CA ASP A 106 -0.94 8.07 11.26
C ASP A 106 -1.24 8.92 10.03
N ASP A 107 -1.51 8.27 8.89
CA ASP A 107 -1.73 8.98 7.64
C ASP A 107 -3.19 9.37 7.41
N TYR A 108 -3.36 10.39 6.59
CA TYR A 108 -4.67 10.73 6.06
C TYR A 108 -5.17 9.62 5.11
N PRO A 109 -6.47 9.35 5.06
CA PRO A 109 -7.02 8.26 4.26
C PRO A 109 -6.69 8.35 2.76
N ARG A 110 -6.42 9.55 2.22
CA ARG A 110 -6.00 9.74 0.83
C ARG A 110 -4.67 9.05 0.50
N PHE A 111 -3.81 8.85 1.49
CA PHE A 111 -2.52 8.19 1.34
C PHE A 111 -2.64 6.67 1.37
N CYS A 112 -3.76 6.16 1.88
CA CYS A 112 -4.06 4.73 1.91
C CYS A 112 -4.66 4.19 0.58
N ARG A 113 -4.81 5.00 -0.47
CA ARG A 113 -5.36 4.55 -1.77
C ARG A 113 -4.44 3.52 -2.44
N SER A 114 -5.04 2.58 -3.18
CA SER A 114 -4.29 1.57 -3.95
C SER A 114 -3.23 2.18 -4.89
N ALA A 115 -3.54 3.32 -5.52
CA ALA A 115 -2.63 3.96 -6.47
C ALA A 115 -1.60 4.90 -5.82
N TYR A 116 -1.73 5.20 -4.51
CA TYR A 116 -0.82 6.14 -3.88
C TYR A 116 0.58 5.53 -3.76
N ARG A 117 1.58 6.33 -4.10
CA ARG A 117 3.01 6.02 -3.93
C ARG A 117 3.64 7.12 -3.09
N LEU A 118 4.54 6.74 -2.23
CA LEU A 118 5.46 7.63 -1.55
C LEU A 118 6.86 7.02 -1.69
N ASP A 119 7.87 7.79 -1.41
CA ASP A 119 9.26 7.38 -1.39
C ASP A 119 9.90 7.70 -0.05
N ASP A 120 10.90 6.92 0.29
CA ASP A 120 11.78 7.22 1.41
C ASP A 120 13.16 6.60 1.19
N SER A 121 14.14 7.08 1.98
CA SER A 121 15.47 6.48 2.01
C SER A 121 15.41 5.04 2.54
N PRO A 122 16.13 4.09 1.94
CA PRO A 122 16.18 2.70 2.41
C PRO A 122 16.64 2.57 3.86
N ASP A 123 17.29 3.59 4.40
CA ASP A 123 17.72 3.65 5.81
C ASP A 123 16.64 4.17 6.77
N PHE A 124 15.51 4.67 6.24
CA PHE A 124 14.40 5.14 7.06
C PHE A 124 13.86 4.02 7.96
N ARG A 125 13.67 4.34 9.22
CA ARG A 125 13.10 3.42 10.23
C ARG A 125 12.00 4.15 10.99
N SER A 126 10.82 3.54 10.97
CA SER A 126 9.64 4.05 11.70
C SER A 126 8.81 2.88 12.21
N TYR A 127 8.07 3.11 13.29
CA TYR A 127 7.16 2.12 13.86
C TYR A 127 5.97 1.79 12.95
N ASP A 128 5.69 2.66 11.99
CA ASP A 128 4.62 2.58 11.00
C ASP A 128 5.13 2.24 9.59
N ALA A 129 6.39 1.80 9.47
CA ALA A 129 6.99 1.27 8.25
C ALA A 129 7.32 -0.22 8.43
N GLY A 130 6.92 -1.03 7.46
CA GLY A 130 7.10 -2.48 7.44
C GLY A 130 7.28 -3.01 6.03
N PHE A 131 7.07 -4.28 5.84
CA PHE A 131 7.16 -4.93 4.52
C PHE A 131 6.25 -6.14 4.44
N ARG A 132 5.94 -6.51 3.21
CA ARG A 132 5.25 -7.75 2.87
C ARG A 132 6.12 -8.55 1.92
N VAL A 133 6.38 -9.83 2.22
CA VAL A 133 7.11 -10.71 1.30
C VAL A 133 6.20 -11.18 0.19
N SER A 134 6.71 -11.21 -1.04
CA SER A 134 6.10 -11.90 -2.16
C SER A 134 7.02 -13.02 -2.65
N CYS A 135 6.44 -14.04 -3.23
CA CYS A 135 7.16 -15.15 -3.83
C CYS A 135 6.57 -15.42 -5.21
N SER A 136 7.35 -15.18 -6.24
CA SER A 136 6.95 -15.56 -7.60
C SER A 136 6.90 -17.09 -7.70
N ALA A 137 5.81 -17.63 -8.26
CA ALA A 137 5.78 -19.06 -8.59
C ALA A 137 6.95 -19.38 -9.52
N PRO A 138 7.66 -20.51 -9.32
CA PRO A 138 8.70 -20.92 -10.25
C PRO A 138 8.09 -21.04 -11.66
N ARG A 139 8.72 -20.38 -12.64
CA ARG A 139 8.32 -20.57 -14.05
C ARG A 139 8.41 -22.06 -14.35
N ALA A 140 7.30 -22.68 -14.72
CA ALA A 140 7.34 -24.04 -15.25
C ALA A 140 8.32 -24.06 -16.43
N LEU A 141 9.36 -24.87 -16.33
CA LEU A 141 10.26 -25.13 -17.44
C LEU A 141 9.39 -25.73 -18.58
N GLN A 142 9.22 -24.98 -19.65
CA GLN A 142 8.62 -25.48 -20.90
C GLN A 142 9.64 -26.31 -21.65
#